data_ed0908250b5f6475852c0fac8dc9a58a
#
_entry.id   ed0908250b5f6475852c0fac8dc9a58a
#
_cell.length_a   1.000
_cell.length_b   1.000
_cell.length_c   1.000
_cell.angle_alpha   90.00
_cell.angle_beta   90.00
_cell.angle_gamma   90.00
#
_symmetry.space_group_name_H-M   'P 1'
#
loop_
_entity.id
_entity.type
_entity.pdbx_description
1 polymer ?
#
loop_
_entity_poly.entity_id
_entity_poly.type
_entity_poly.pdbx_seq_one_letter_code
_entity_poly.pdbx_strand_id
1 'polypeptide(L)'
;TKLALDGKDIKSENFTKPIAFNVIPHIDVFSEDGYTKEELKMRNETKKILDDKIDLTATCVRLPISVSQSESVNIQFEKSFSLEQIKKALNSFDGCKVIDERIDGGYSTPLEAEGKDETFISRIREDKTIKNGLNLWIVSDNLLRGAALNAVELAETVIKNNYHGK
;
A
#
# COMPACT_ATOMS: atom_id res chain seq x y z
N THR A 1 -10.03 18.33 9.10
CA THR A 1 -9.99 17.89 10.51
C THR A 1 -9.92 19.08 11.46
N LYS A 2 -9.00 20.06 11.24
CA LYS A 2 -8.86 21.23 12.12
C LYS A 2 -10.18 22.01 12.28
N LEU A 3 -10.89 22.31 11.19
CA LEU A 3 -12.19 22.98 11.25
C LEU A 3 -13.23 22.20 12.08
N ALA A 4 -13.21 20.85 11.95
CA ALA A 4 -14.10 20.00 12.75
C ALA A 4 -13.79 20.06 14.25
N LEU A 5 -12.49 20.08 14.61
CA LEU A 5 -12.07 20.25 16.00
C LEU A 5 -12.47 21.62 16.58
N ASP A 6 -12.46 22.65 15.74
CA ASP A 6 -12.88 24.00 16.11
C ASP A 6 -14.41 24.18 16.15
N GLY A 7 -15.19 23.11 15.93
CA GLY A 7 -16.66 23.14 15.94
C GLY A 7 -17.27 23.94 14.78
N LYS A 8 -16.52 24.14 13.69
CA LYS A 8 -16.98 24.86 12.50
C LYS A 8 -17.66 23.91 11.52
N ASP A 9 -18.63 24.43 10.78
CA ASP A 9 -19.26 23.71 9.67
C ASP A 9 -18.23 23.33 8.61
N ILE A 10 -18.22 22.05 8.24
CA ILE A 10 -17.33 21.49 7.23
C ILE A 10 -18.11 21.32 5.93
N LYS A 11 -17.77 22.10 4.94
CA LYS A 11 -18.20 21.83 3.56
C LYS A 11 -17.21 20.88 2.91
N SER A 12 -17.73 19.80 2.34
CA SER A 12 -16.93 18.86 1.56
C SER A 12 -16.74 19.42 0.16
N GLU A 13 -15.58 20.03 -0.11
CA GLU A 13 -15.27 20.65 -1.41
C GLU A 13 -14.48 19.68 -2.32
N ASN A 14 -13.56 18.91 -1.73
CA ASN A 14 -12.63 18.02 -2.47
C ASN A 14 -12.98 16.54 -2.36
N PHE A 15 -13.80 16.15 -1.42
CA PHE A 15 -14.21 14.76 -1.20
C PHE A 15 -15.72 14.62 -1.34
N THR A 16 -16.17 13.44 -1.68
CA THR A 16 -17.60 13.13 -1.84
C THR A 16 -18.39 13.24 -0.53
N LYS A 17 -17.71 13.14 0.60
CA LYS A 17 -18.24 13.30 1.96
C LYS A 17 -17.20 13.96 2.86
N PRO A 18 -17.57 14.52 4.03
CA PRO A 18 -16.59 15.03 4.98
C PRO A 18 -15.59 13.96 5.39
N ILE A 19 -14.29 14.27 5.27
CA ILE A 19 -13.22 13.32 5.62
C ILE A 19 -12.82 13.35 7.09
N ALA A 20 -13.07 14.48 7.78
CA ALA A 20 -12.72 14.61 9.19
C ALA A 20 -13.44 13.56 10.04
N PHE A 21 -12.67 12.76 10.79
CA PHE A 21 -13.17 11.66 11.63
C PHE A 21 -13.99 10.61 10.87
N ASN A 22 -13.73 10.43 9.59
CA ASN A 22 -14.51 9.57 8.70
C ASN A 22 -13.60 8.68 7.85
N VAL A 23 -14.18 7.61 7.33
CA VAL A 23 -13.59 6.72 6.33
C VAL A 23 -14.46 6.75 5.08
N ILE A 24 -13.87 7.06 3.92
CA ILE A 24 -14.61 7.17 2.66
C ILE A 24 -14.16 6.03 1.74
N PRO A 25 -14.96 4.95 1.55
CA PRO A 25 -14.62 3.83 0.68
C PRO A 25 -14.90 4.17 -0.80
N HIS A 26 -14.23 5.21 -1.27
CA HIS A 26 -14.41 5.72 -2.63
C HIS A 26 -13.21 6.57 -3.06
N ILE A 27 -12.49 6.10 -4.08
CA ILE A 27 -11.42 6.84 -4.73
C ILE A 27 -11.62 6.76 -6.24
N ASP A 28 -11.71 7.94 -6.91
CA ASP A 28 -11.98 8.09 -8.33
C ASP A 28 -13.44 7.70 -8.71
N VAL A 29 -13.78 7.62 -9.99
CA VAL A 29 -15.11 7.36 -10.48
C VAL A 29 -15.47 5.88 -10.46
N PHE A 30 -16.74 5.54 -10.28
CA PHE A 30 -17.24 4.18 -10.40
C PHE A 30 -17.29 3.72 -11.86
N SER A 31 -16.96 2.47 -12.07
CA SER A 31 -17.26 1.71 -13.29
C SER A 31 -18.60 0.95 -13.16
N GLU A 32 -19.09 0.39 -14.26
CA GLU A 32 -20.37 -0.29 -14.30
C GLU A 32 -20.45 -1.55 -13.42
N ASP A 33 -19.31 -2.19 -13.17
CA ASP A 33 -19.19 -3.40 -12.33
C ASP A 33 -19.08 -3.10 -10.82
N GLY A 34 -19.17 -1.81 -10.44
CA GLY A 34 -19.12 -1.38 -9.04
C GLY A 34 -17.70 -1.13 -8.49
N TYR A 35 -16.66 -1.45 -9.24
CA TYR A 35 -15.29 -1.03 -8.90
C TYR A 35 -15.08 0.46 -9.19
N THR A 36 -14.16 1.07 -8.47
CA THR A 36 -13.67 2.40 -8.85
C THR A 36 -12.50 2.29 -9.83
N LYS A 37 -12.24 3.35 -10.58
CA LYS A 37 -11.10 3.40 -11.50
C LYS A 37 -9.76 3.15 -10.79
N GLU A 38 -9.60 3.62 -9.56
CA GLU A 38 -8.39 3.36 -8.76
C GLU A 38 -8.23 1.87 -8.43
N GLU A 39 -9.29 1.17 -8.07
CA GLU A 39 -9.27 -0.27 -7.81
C GLU A 39 -8.96 -1.09 -9.06
N LEU A 40 -9.54 -0.70 -10.21
CA LEU A 40 -9.21 -1.29 -11.51
C LEU A 40 -7.76 -1.04 -11.91
N LYS A 41 -7.24 0.14 -11.62
CA LYS A 41 -5.83 0.49 -11.85
C LYS A 41 -4.91 -0.43 -11.06
N MET A 42 -5.15 -0.64 -9.76
CA MET A 42 -4.35 -1.57 -8.95
C MET A 42 -4.33 -2.98 -9.56
N ARG A 43 -5.49 -3.50 -9.96
CA ARG A 43 -5.60 -4.81 -10.61
C ARG A 43 -4.81 -4.88 -11.93
N ASN A 44 -4.99 -3.89 -12.78
CA ASN A 44 -4.42 -3.90 -14.14
C ASN A 44 -2.91 -3.64 -14.12
N GLU A 45 -2.43 -2.73 -13.25
CA GLU A 45 -1.02 -2.43 -13.12
C GLU A 45 -0.25 -3.59 -12.48
N THR A 46 -0.82 -4.28 -11.50
CA THR A 46 -0.24 -5.50 -10.93
C THR A 46 0.00 -6.55 -12.02
N LYS A 47 -0.99 -6.81 -12.86
CA LYS A 47 -0.85 -7.74 -13.99
C LYS A 47 0.19 -7.27 -15.00
N LYS A 48 0.22 -5.98 -15.32
CA LYS A 48 1.15 -5.42 -16.30
C LYS A 48 2.60 -5.41 -15.82
N ILE A 49 2.83 -5.10 -14.54
CA ILE A 49 4.18 -4.85 -14.00
C ILE A 49 4.80 -6.13 -13.44
N LEU A 50 4.01 -6.98 -12.78
CA LEU A 50 4.50 -8.17 -12.11
C LEU A 50 4.27 -9.44 -12.94
N ASP A 51 3.02 -9.91 -13.03
CA ASP A 51 2.65 -11.11 -13.76
C ASP A 51 1.15 -11.07 -14.10
N ASP A 52 0.79 -11.40 -15.33
CA ASP A 52 -0.61 -11.42 -15.82
C ASP A 52 -1.49 -12.48 -15.13
N LYS A 53 -0.87 -13.46 -14.49
CA LYS A 53 -1.53 -14.52 -13.73
C LYS A 53 -1.91 -14.12 -12.31
N ILE A 54 -1.43 -12.97 -11.83
CA ILE A 54 -1.78 -12.50 -10.49
C ILE A 54 -3.19 -11.92 -10.53
N ASP A 55 -4.12 -12.59 -9.84
CA ASP A 55 -5.45 -12.04 -9.60
C ASP A 55 -5.45 -11.18 -8.35
N LEU A 56 -6.02 -9.99 -8.48
CA LEU A 56 -6.09 -9.00 -7.41
C LEU A 56 -7.48 -8.37 -7.37
N THR A 57 -7.98 -8.20 -6.17
CA THR A 57 -9.12 -7.34 -5.87
C THR A 57 -8.76 -6.39 -4.75
N ALA A 58 -9.30 -5.20 -4.76
CA ALA A 58 -9.07 -4.18 -3.74
C ALA A 58 -10.34 -3.38 -3.48
N THR A 59 -10.44 -2.82 -2.27
CA THR A 59 -11.36 -1.73 -1.95
C THR A 59 -10.52 -0.56 -1.48
N CYS A 60 -10.55 0.53 -2.24
CA CYS A 60 -9.76 1.71 -1.94
C CYS A 60 -10.53 2.67 -1.03
N VAL A 61 -9.90 3.09 0.05
CA VAL A 61 -10.51 3.97 1.04
C VAL A 61 -9.66 5.20 1.32
N ARG A 62 -10.29 6.33 1.62
CA ARG A 62 -9.63 7.54 2.11
C ARG A 62 -9.78 7.65 3.61
N LEU A 63 -8.68 7.92 4.26
CA LEU A 63 -8.58 8.18 5.70
C LEU A 63 -8.12 9.62 5.95
N PRO A 64 -8.41 10.22 7.11
CA PRO A 64 -7.95 11.56 7.47
C PRO A 64 -6.48 11.56 7.91
N ILE A 65 -5.61 11.01 7.06
CA ILE A 65 -4.17 10.90 7.25
C ILE A 65 -3.49 11.87 6.28
N SER A 66 -2.50 12.62 6.75
CA SER A 66 -1.86 13.68 5.96
C SER A 66 -0.90 13.14 4.90
N VAL A 67 -0.08 12.15 5.28
CA VAL A 67 0.93 11.53 4.44
C VAL A 67 0.91 10.02 4.67
N SER A 68 1.47 9.26 3.76
CA SER A 68 1.58 7.81 3.75
C SER A 68 0.33 7.07 3.27
N GLN A 69 0.56 5.88 2.77
CA GLN A 69 -0.46 4.89 2.40
C GLN A 69 -0.32 3.66 3.29
N SER A 70 -1.42 2.98 3.52
CA SER A 70 -1.44 1.73 4.27
C SER A 70 -2.28 0.70 3.58
N GLU A 71 -1.84 -0.54 3.61
CA GLU A 71 -2.49 -1.66 2.95
C GLU A 71 -2.59 -2.86 3.90
N SER A 72 -3.79 -3.38 4.06
CA SER A 72 -4.01 -4.69 4.66
C SER A 72 -4.12 -5.71 3.54
N VAL A 73 -3.08 -6.51 3.36
CA VAL A 73 -2.92 -7.41 2.23
C VAL A 73 -3.13 -8.85 2.68
N ASN A 74 -3.96 -9.59 1.93
CA ASN A 74 -4.06 -11.04 2.02
C ASN A 74 -3.54 -11.64 0.71
N ILE A 75 -2.64 -12.62 0.78
CA ILE A 75 -2.01 -13.25 -0.36
C ILE A 75 -2.22 -14.75 -0.29
N GLN A 76 -2.65 -15.36 -1.39
CA GLN A 76 -2.64 -16.81 -1.54
C GLN A 76 -1.51 -17.22 -2.49
N PHE A 77 -0.56 -18.02 -2.00
CA PHE A 77 0.53 -18.55 -2.81
C PHE A 77 0.17 -19.90 -3.44
N GLU A 78 0.71 -20.17 -4.62
CA GLU A 78 0.62 -21.48 -5.24
C GLU A 78 1.40 -22.55 -4.46
N LYS A 79 2.55 -22.17 -3.90
CA LYS A 79 3.48 -23.04 -3.17
C LYS A 79 3.43 -22.76 -1.68
N SER A 80 3.75 -23.78 -0.89
CA SER A 80 3.94 -23.64 0.56
C SER A 80 5.15 -22.75 0.87
N PHE A 81 5.09 -22.05 1.97
CA PHE A 81 6.15 -21.18 2.48
C PHE A 81 6.32 -21.34 4.00
N SER A 82 7.40 -20.81 4.55
CA SER A 82 7.52 -20.55 5.98
C SER A 82 7.57 -19.04 6.23
N LEU A 83 7.10 -18.60 7.39
CA LEU A 83 7.15 -17.17 7.77
C LEU A 83 8.59 -16.64 7.80
N GLU A 84 9.54 -17.50 8.16
CA GLU A 84 10.96 -17.17 8.16
C GLU A 84 11.49 -16.87 6.75
N GLN A 85 11.12 -17.72 5.77
CA GLN A 85 11.47 -17.50 4.37
C GLN A 85 10.87 -16.18 3.85
N ILE A 86 9.61 -15.88 4.18
CA ILE A 86 8.96 -14.63 3.81
C ILE A 86 9.70 -13.43 4.43
N LYS A 87 9.93 -13.44 5.73
CA LYS A 87 10.65 -12.34 6.42
C LYS A 87 12.05 -12.13 5.86
N LYS A 88 12.78 -13.22 5.59
CA LYS A 88 14.11 -13.15 4.97
C LYS A 88 14.05 -12.52 3.57
N ALA A 89 13.12 -12.96 2.73
CA ALA A 89 12.94 -12.41 1.39
C ALA A 89 12.62 -10.91 1.42
N LEU A 90 11.68 -10.50 2.28
CA LEU A 90 11.29 -9.10 2.43
C LEU A 90 12.44 -8.22 2.94
N ASN A 91 13.20 -8.69 3.95
CA ASN A 91 14.35 -7.93 4.47
C ASN A 91 15.54 -7.87 3.51
N SER A 92 15.64 -8.80 2.55
CA SER A 92 16.71 -8.78 1.55
C SER A 92 16.39 -7.95 0.32
N PHE A 93 15.16 -7.44 0.20
CA PHE A 93 14.73 -6.62 -0.91
C PHE A 93 14.99 -5.14 -0.59
N ASP A 94 15.72 -4.45 -1.48
CA ASP A 94 16.03 -3.04 -1.33
C ASP A 94 14.76 -2.19 -1.24
N GLY A 95 14.74 -1.27 -0.27
CA GLY A 95 13.59 -0.41 0.00
C GLY A 95 12.48 -1.07 0.82
N CYS A 96 12.62 -2.34 1.23
CA CYS A 96 11.73 -2.99 2.19
C CYS A 96 12.35 -3.08 3.59
N LYS A 97 11.53 -2.89 4.62
CA LYS A 97 11.94 -3.02 6.01
C LYS A 97 10.88 -3.74 6.82
N VAL A 98 11.23 -4.88 7.38
CA VAL A 98 10.31 -5.62 8.27
C VAL A 98 10.40 -5.09 9.68
N ILE A 99 9.27 -4.62 10.23
CA ILE A 99 9.08 -4.28 11.64
C ILE A 99 7.88 -5.10 12.11
N ASP A 100 8.14 -6.27 12.66
CA ASP A 100 7.11 -7.26 13.00
C ASP A 100 7.43 -7.94 14.33
N GLU A 101 7.38 -7.18 15.38
CA GLU A 101 7.51 -7.69 16.76
C GLU A 101 6.11 -7.96 17.33
N ARG A 102 5.97 -9.07 18.08
CA ARG A 102 4.69 -9.47 18.67
C ARG A 102 4.50 -8.88 20.06
N ILE A 103 4.67 -7.55 20.12
CA ILE A 103 4.50 -6.72 21.33
C ILE A 103 3.62 -5.53 20.98
N ASP A 104 3.16 -4.80 21.98
CA ASP A 104 2.42 -3.56 21.81
C ASP A 104 3.29 -2.53 21.08
N GLY A 105 2.79 -1.98 19.96
CA GLY A 105 3.53 -1.04 19.13
C GLY A 105 4.61 -1.66 18.23
N GLY A 106 4.76 -2.99 18.18
CA GLY A 106 5.77 -3.69 17.37
C GLY A 106 5.45 -3.77 15.86
N TYR A 107 4.87 -2.71 15.31
CA TYR A 107 4.47 -2.56 13.91
C TYR A 107 4.60 -1.09 13.48
N SER A 108 4.62 -0.83 12.18
CA SER A 108 4.69 0.53 11.64
C SER A 108 3.31 1.09 11.32
N THR A 109 3.18 2.39 11.49
CA THR A 109 1.99 3.19 11.17
C THR A 109 2.32 4.29 10.16
N PRO A 110 1.33 4.97 9.56
CA PRO A 110 1.57 6.09 8.65
C PRO A 110 2.46 7.19 9.21
N LEU A 111 2.35 7.50 10.51
CA LEU A 111 3.17 8.56 11.14
C LEU A 111 4.65 8.20 11.18
N GLU A 112 4.99 6.93 11.33
CA GLU A 112 6.39 6.47 11.37
C GLU A 112 6.99 6.32 9.98
N ALA A 113 6.15 6.12 8.96
CA ALA A 113 6.58 6.00 7.57
C ALA A 113 6.74 7.36 6.88
N GLU A 114 6.14 8.41 7.41
CA GLU A 114 6.25 9.78 6.86
C GLU A 114 7.72 10.22 6.78
N GLY A 115 8.16 10.67 5.61
CA GLY A 115 9.52 11.11 5.34
C GLY A 115 10.56 9.99 5.28
N LYS A 116 10.14 8.72 5.16
CA LYS A 116 11.04 7.56 5.02
C LYS A 116 11.02 7.01 3.61
N ASP A 117 12.18 6.51 3.19
CA ASP A 117 12.37 5.94 1.86
C ASP A 117 11.90 4.47 1.78
N GLU A 118 11.79 3.79 2.92
CA GLU A 118 11.44 2.38 2.95
C GLU A 118 9.93 2.14 2.93
N THR A 119 9.55 0.99 2.39
CA THR A 119 8.25 0.37 2.61
C THR A 119 8.33 -0.52 3.84
N PHE A 120 7.56 -0.20 4.86
CA PHE A 120 7.53 -0.96 6.12
C PHE A 120 6.51 -2.08 6.04
N ILE A 121 6.91 -3.27 6.48
CA ILE A 121 6.07 -4.46 6.44
C ILE A 121 5.97 -5.03 7.86
N SER A 122 4.74 -5.21 8.30
CA SER A 122 4.40 -5.61 9.66
C SER A 122 3.28 -6.64 9.66
N ARG A 123 2.95 -7.18 10.83
CA ARG A 123 1.81 -8.08 11.05
C ARG A 123 1.83 -9.29 10.11
N ILE A 124 3.03 -9.82 9.86
CA ILE A 124 3.28 -10.98 9.01
C ILE A 124 2.79 -12.23 9.71
N ARG A 125 1.77 -12.87 9.16
CA ARG A 125 1.16 -14.08 9.75
C ARG A 125 0.48 -14.93 8.69
N GLU A 126 0.44 -16.23 8.92
CA GLU A 126 -0.33 -17.16 8.11
C GLU A 126 -1.83 -16.82 8.16
N ASP A 127 -2.49 -16.93 7.03
CA ASP A 127 -3.94 -17.04 6.97
C ASP A 127 -4.31 -18.52 6.98
N LYS A 128 -4.87 -18.97 8.11
CA LYS A 128 -5.28 -20.36 8.30
C LYS A 128 -6.61 -20.72 7.65
N THR A 129 -7.29 -19.77 7.04
CA THR A 129 -8.59 -19.97 6.40
C THR A 129 -8.46 -20.43 4.95
N ILE A 130 -7.30 -20.19 4.32
CA ILE A 130 -6.99 -20.58 2.96
C ILE A 130 -5.64 -21.31 2.88
N LYS A 131 -5.50 -22.18 1.89
CA LYS A 131 -4.24 -22.89 1.66
C LYS A 131 -3.15 -21.91 1.22
N ASN A 132 -1.98 -21.99 1.86
CA ASN A 132 -0.83 -21.11 1.59
C ASN A 132 -1.17 -19.61 1.70
N GLY A 133 -2.02 -19.24 2.65
CA GLY A 133 -2.46 -17.87 2.87
C GLY A 133 -1.50 -17.09 3.75
N LEU A 134 -1.26 -15.84 3.42
CA LEU A 134 -0.42 -14.89 4.15
C LEU A 134 -1.15 -13.57 4.34
N ASN A 135 -1.11 -13.00 5.54
CA ASN A 135 -1.55 -11.64 5.81
C ASN A 135 -0.35 -10.74 6.12
N LEU A 136 -0.39 -9.53 5.58
CA LEU A 136 0.60 -8.47 5.76
C LEU A 136 -0.10 -7.15 6.10
N TRP A 137 0.62 -6.28 6.80
CA TRP A 137 0.33 -4.87 6.92
C TRP A 137 1.50 -4.09 6.33
N ILE A 138 1.23 -3.25 5.35
CA ILE A 138 2.24 -2.51 4.59
C ILE A 138 1.97 -1.02 4.75
N VAL A 139 3.04 -0.24 4.97
CA VAL A 139 2.96 1.22 5.07
C VAL A 139 4.15 1.84 4.35
N SER A 140 3.91 2.89 3.58
CA SER A 140 4.97 3.66 2.93
C SER A 140 4.59 5.12 2.77
N ASP A 141 5.58 5.99 2.64
CA ASP A 141 5.36 7.39 2.26
C ASP A 141 4.94 7.46 0.78
N ASN A 142 3.73 7.92 0.54
CA ASN A 142 3.14 8.01 -0.80
C ASN A 142 3.76 9.13 -1.65
N LEU A 143 4.41 10.11 -1.05
CA LEU A 143 5.08 11.21 -1.76
C LEU A 143 6.51 10.85 -2.17
N LEU A 144 7.16 9.97 -1.40
CA LEU A 144 8.51 9.45 -1.67
C LEU A 144 8.43 8.12 -2.42
N ARG A 145 8.23 7.01 -1.74
CA ARG A 145 8.22 5.66 -2.32
C ARG A 145 7.13 5.49 -3.37
N GLY A 146 5.96 6.06 -3.16
CA GLY A 146 4.85 6.02 -4.12
C GLY A 146 4.97 7.00 -5.29
N ALA A 147 5.92 7.95 -5.27
CA ALA A 147 6.02 9.00 -6.29
C ALA A 147 7.46 9.42 -6.60
N ALA A 148 8.01 10.42 -5.90
CA ALA A 148 9.26 11.07 -6.28
C ALA A 148 10.47 10.13 -6.22
N LEU A 149 10.65 9.40 -5.13
CA LEU A 149 11.75 8.45 -4.96
C LEU A 149 11.70 7.33 -6.00
N ASN A 150 10.52 6.75 -6.22
CA ASN A 150 10.35 5.70 -7.22
C ASN A 150 10.70 6.16 -8.64
N ALA A 151 10.37 7.40 -8.98
CA ALA A 151 10.75 7.98 -10.28
C ALA A 151 12.27 8.12 -10.43
N VAL A 152 12.97 8.54 -9.37
CA VAL A 152 14.44 8.65 -9.36
C VAL A 152 15.07 7.25 -9.47
N GLU A 153 14.68 6.29 -8.65
CA GLU A 153 15.20 4.92 -8.68
C GLU A 153 14.97 4.24 -10.03
N LEU A 154 13.82 4.51 -10.67
CA LEU A 154 13.54 4.01 -12.01
C LEU A 154 14.50 4.62 -13.04
N ALA A 155 14.76 5.93 -12.98
CA ALA A 155 15.70 6.59 -13.86
C ALA A 155 17.12 6.06 -13.66
N GLU A 156 17.57 5.88 -12.42
CA GLU A 156 18.87 5.28 -12.11
C GLU A 156 18.98 3.84 -12.65
N THR A 157 17.91 3.06 -12.51
CA THR A 157 17.85 1.68 -13.03
C THR A 157 17.98 1.65 -14.56
N VAL A 158 17.29 2.57 -15.25
CA VAL A 158 17.39 2.72 -16.72
C VAL A 158 18.81 3.07 -17.15
N ILE A 159 19.44 4.03 -16.44
CA ILE A 159 20.82 4.45 -16.72
C ILE A 159 21.80 3.30 -16.45
N LYS A 160 21.73 2.68 -15.28
CA LYS A 160 22.63 1.60 -14.85
C LYS A 160 22.58 0.38 -15.79
N ASN A 161 21.42 0.06 -16.33
CA ASN A 161 21.24 -1.09 -17.22
C ASN A 161 21.31 -0.73 -18.72
N ASN A 162 21.67 0.50 -19.06
CA ASN A 162 21.75 0.99 -20.43
C ASN A 162 20.45 0.78 -21.26
N TYR A 163 19.30 0.88 -20.63
CA TYR A 163 17.99 0.85 -21.29
C TYR A 163 17.68 2.14 -22.07
N HIS A 164 18.71 2.83 -22.56
CA HIS A 164 18.54 4.01 -23.42
C HIS A 164 18.08 3.52 -24.79
N GLY A 165 16.81 3.63 -25.04
CA GLY A 165 16.08 3.33 -26.26
C GLY A 165 16.88 2.72 -27.42
N LYS A 166 16.53 1.50 -27.73
CA LYS A 166 16.72 0.98 -29.08
C LYS A 166 15.53 1.40 -29.94
#